data_47a49dcf2a23387058d21efb3a7693de
#
_entry.id   47a49dcf2a23387058d21efb3a7693de
#
_cell.length_a   1.000
_cell.length_b   1.000
_cell.length_c   1.000
_cell.angle_alpha   90.00
_cell.angle_beta   90.00
_cell.angle_gamma   90.00
#
_symmetry.space_group_name_H-M   'P 1'
#
loop_
_entity.id
_entity.type
_entity.pdbx_description
1 polymer ?
#
loop_
_entity_poly.entity_id
_entity_poly.type
_entity_poly.pdbx_seq_one_letter_code
_entity_poly.pdbx_strand_id
1 'polypeptide(L)'
;MQKFIFEIRSRGFFLLVIAFLIISGLVYAEVTEQFDESSILHFQSVSGNTSLDHLMWVLTEIGGIIPIMIFCFVMFIWRKTRRMGLILLLAILIATVLAGYLKDYVVERPRPDLEYLGSELPIDVESDTTVLGGQGSFPSGHVTRASALAFVLGYALSDRF
;
A
#
# COMPACT_ATOMS: atom_id res chain seq x y z
N MET A 1 20.33 -23.49 2.42
CA MET A 1 18.97 -22.99 2.24
C MET A 1 18.71 -21.91 3.29
N GLN A 2 18.77 -20.64 2.92
CA GLN A 2 18.28 -19.58 3.81
C GLN A 2 16.76 -19.73 3.89
N LYS A 3 16.26 -19.97 5.10
CA LYS A 3 14.81 -20.02 5.34
C LYS A 3 14.26 -18.63 5.09
N PHE A 4 13.37 -18.52 4.12
CA PHE A 4 12.65 -17.26 3.88
C PHE A 4 11.94 -16.84 5.17
N ILE A 5 12.13 -15.58 5.57
CA ILE A 5 11.64 -15.02 6.85
C ILE A 5 10.12 -15.17 7.02
N PHE A 6 9.41 -15.44 5.93
CA PHE A 6 7.95 -15.46 5.86
C PHE A 6 7.34 -16.83 5.48
N GLU A 7 7.96 -17.94 5.86
CA GLU A 7 7.21 -19.19 5.85
C GLU A 7 5.94 -19.02 6.70
N ILE A 8 4.77 -19.41 6.17
CA ILE A 8 3.45 -19.29 6.82
C ILE A 8 3.44 -19.91 8.24
N ARG A 9 4.39 -20.78 8.56
CA ARG A 9 4.61 -21.38 9.89
C ARG A 9 5.74 -20.73 10.68
N SER A 10 6.34 -19.63 10.17
CA SER A 10 7.42 -18.97 10.89
C SER A 10 6.87 -18.10 12.02
N ARG A 11 7.63 -17.98 13.12
CA ARG A 11 7.30 -17.08 14.23
C ARG A 11 7.16 -15.63 13.73
N GLY A 12 7.98 -15.22 12.74
CA GLY A 12 7.92 -13.90 12.14
C GLY A 12 6.59 -13.63 11.44
N PHE A 13 6.04 -14.61 10.71
CA PHE A 13 4.73 -14.47 10.08
C PHE A 13 3.62 -14.24 11.12
N PHE A 14 3.59 -15.05 12.19
CA PHE A 14 2.60 -14.87 13.24
C PHE A 14 2.73 -13.54 13.97
N LEU A 15 3.94 -13.07 14.23
CA LEU A 15 4.17 -11.75 14.84
C LEU A 15 3.65 -10.62 13.94
N LEU A 16 3.87 -10.69 12.62
CA LEU A 16 3.35 -9.69 11.69
C LEU A 16 1.81 -9.70 11.61
N VAL A 17 1.21 -10.89 11.61
CA VAL A 17 -0.26 -11.01 11.64
C VAL A 17 -0.83 -10.42 12.94
N ILE A 18 -0.23 -10.75 14.08
CA ILE A 18 -0.64 -10.21 15.38
C ILE A 18 -0.48 -8.68 15.40
N ALA A 19 0.67 -8.17 14.93
CA ALA A 19 0.91 -6.72 14.86
C ALA A 19 -0.12 -6.03 13.96
N PHE A 20 -0.43 -6.61 12.80
CA PHE A 20 -1.46 -6.09 11.90
C PHE A 20 -2.84 -6.07 12.57
N LEU A 21 -3.21 -7.15 13.26
CA LEU A 21 -4.50 -7.22 13.96
C LEU A 21 -4.59 -6.21 15.11
N ILE A 22 -3.49 -6.02 15.86
CA ILE A 22 -3.43 -4.99 16.93
C ILE A 22 -3.60 -3.61 16.34
N ILE A 23 -2.83 -3.27 15.29
CA ILE A 23 -2.92 -1.95 14.64
C ILE A 23 -4.32 -1.74 14.08
N SER A 24 -4.89 -2.74 13.39
CA SER A 24 -6.24 -2.66 12.85
C SER A 24 -7.29 -2.45 13.95
N GLY A 25 -7.13 -3.12 15.09
CA GLY A 25 -8.00 -2.93 16.26
C GLY A 25 -7.89 -1.55 16.87
N LEU A 26 -6.67 -0.99 16.98
CA LEU A 26 -6.46 0.39 17.47
C LEU A 26 -7.05 1.43 16.54
N VAL A 27 -6.93 1.24 15.23
CA VAL A 27 -7.53 2.11 14.22
C VAL A 27 -9.05 2.02 14.25
N TYR A 28 -9.60 0.81 14.37
CA TYR A 28 -11.04 0.60 14.49
C TYR A 28 -11.64 1.23 15.76
N ALA A 29 -10.89 1.18 16.87
CA ALA A 29 -11.28 1.77 18.15
C ALA A 29 -10.98 3.28 18.24
N GLU A 30 -10.58 3.93 17.13
CA GLU A 30 -10.27 5.37 17.02
C GLU A 30 -9.18 5.87 17.98
N VAL A 31 -8.41 4.96 18.62
CA VAL A 31 -7.35 5.30 19.57
C VAL A 31 -6.21 6.08 18.89
N THR A 32 -6.05 5.91 17.57
CA THR A 32 -4.98 6.57 16.79
C THR A 32 -5.37 7.95 16.27
N GLU A 33 -6.59 8.42 16.50
CA GLU A 33 -7.12 9.64 15.88
C GLU A 33 -6.28 10.88 16.18
N GLN A 34 -5.95 11.14 17.45
CA GLN A 34 -5.11 12.27 17.83
C GLN A 34 -3.70 12.21 17.23
N PHE A 35 -3.14 11.00 17.16
CA PHE A 35 -1.82 10.81 16.54
C PHE A 35 -1.88 11.08 15.05
N ASP A 36 -2.91 10.63 14.37
CA ASP A 36 -3.09 10.81 12.92
C ASP A 36 -3.31 12.28 12.60
N GLU A 37 -4.16 12.99 13.36
CA GLU A 37 -4.41 14.42 13.20
C GLU A 37 -3.13 15.24 13.42
N SER A 38 -2.39 14.98 14.50
CA SER A 38 -1.13 15.67 14.76
C SER A 38 -0.07 15.38 13.69
N SER A 39 -0.07 14.17 13.12
CA SER A 39 0.82 13.79 12.03
C SER A 39 0.47 14.52 10.74
N ILE A 40 -0.81 14.63 10.40
CA ILE A 40 -1.28 15.39 9.23
C ILE A 40 -0.86 16.85 9.33
N LEU A 41 -1.10 17.49 10.47
CA LEU A 41 -0.71 18.88 10.71
C LEU A 41 0.81 19.08 10.62
N HIS A 42 1.59 18.12 11.12
CA HIS A 42 3.04 18.17 11.00
C HIS A 42 3.49 18.09 9.53
N PHE A 43 2.99 17.12 8.77
CA PHE A 43 3.34 16.99 7.35
C PHE A 43 2.87 18.19 6.54
N GLN A 44 1.73 18.77 6.86
CA GLN A 44 1.22 19.99 6.25
C GLN A 44 2.16 21.19 6.47
N SER A 45 2.76 21.31 7.66
CA SER A 45 3.74 22.36 7.97
C SER A 45 5.05 22.24 7.18
N VAL A 46 5.38 21.03 6.69
CA VAL A 46 6.59 20.74 5.90
C VAL A 46 6.30 20.77 4.39
N SER A 47 5.03 20.71 4.01
CA SER A 47 4.61 20.82 2.60
C SER A 47 4.87 22.23 2.06
N GLY A 48 5.03 22.35 0.74
CA GLY A 48 5.38 23.63 0.06
C GLY A 48 6.84 23.71 -0.37
N ASN A 49 7.65 22.68 -0.05
CA ASN A 49 8.97 22.54 -0.67
C ASN A 49 8.82 21.81 -2.02
N THR A 50 8.85 22.54 -3.12
CA THR A 50 8.62 22.02 -4.47
C THR A 50 9.43 20.76 -4.81
N SER A 51 10.66 20.66 -4.34
CA SER A 51 11.51 19.49 -4.60
C SER A 51 11.07 18.27 -3.79
N LEU A 52 10.68 18.46 -2.54
CA LEU A 52 10.18 17.40 -1.68
C LEU A 52 8.82 16.91 -2.16
N ASP A 53 7.94 17.81 -2.53
CA ASP A 53 6.60 17.51 -3.02
C ASP A 53 6.66 16.72 -4.33
N HIS A 54 7.56 17.09 -5.26
CA HIS A 54 7.81 16.32 -6.48
C HIS A 54 8.35 14.92 -6.19
N LEU A 55 9.29 14.79 -5.25
CA LEU A 55 9.83 13.49 -4.86
C LEU A 55 8.74 12.59 -4.28
N MET A 56 7.93 13.13 -3.35
CA MET A 56 6.83 12.38 -2.74
C MET A 56 5.76 11.99 -3.75
N TRP A 57 5.45 12.88 -4.69
CA TRP A 57 4.55 12.58 -5.80
C TRP A 57 5.07 11.42 -6.65
N VAL A 58 6.33 11.46 -7.09
CA VAL A 58 6.93 10.37 -7.89
C VAL A 58 6.91 9.04 -7.13
N LEU A 59 7.25 9.05 -5.83
CA LEU A 59 7.24 7.84 -5.00
C LEU A 59 5.83 7.27 -4.85
N THR A 60 4.84 8.14 -4.69
CA THR A 60 3.42 7.75 -4.59
C THR A 60 2.95 7.17 -5.92
N GLU A 61 3.28 7.81 -7.04
CA GLU A 61 2.89 7.35 -8.37
C GLU A 61 3.45 5.97 -8.71
N ILE A 62 4.72 5.70 -8.34
CA ILE A 62 5.33 4.37 -8.50
C ILE A 62 4.56 3.30 -7.72
N GLY A 63 4.01 3.64 -6.55
CA GLY A 63 3.15 2.76 -5.75
C GLY A 63 1.69 2.66 -6.26
N GLY A 64 1.34 3.46 -7.26
CA GLY A 64 0.02 3.47 -7.90
C GLY A 64 -0.33 2.15 -8.59
N ILE A 65 -1.62 1.93 -8.81
CA ILE A 65 -2.09 0.68 -9.43
C ILE A 65 -1.61 0.56 -10.89
N ILE A 66 -1.60 1.65 -11.64
CA ILE A 66 -1.26 1.66 -13.07
C ILE A 66 0.21 1.28 -13.31
N PRO A 67 1.22 1.92 -12.70
CA PRO A 67 2.62 1.55 -12.88
C PRO A 67 2.91 0.09 -12.46
N ILE A 68 2.32 -0.34 -11.35
CA ILE A 68 2.50 -1.71 -10.86
C ILE A 68 1.88 -2.72 -11.83
N MET A 69 0.70 -2.45 -12.38
CA MET A 69 0.07 -3.31 -13.38
C MET A 69 0.87 -3.38 -14.68
N ILE A 70 1.40 -2.25 -15.15
CA ILE A 70 2.29 -2.21 -16.32
C ILE A 70 3.53 -3.07 -16.06
N PHE A 71 4.16 -2.92 -14.89
CA PHE A 71 5.33 -3.73 -14.52
C PHE A 71 5.01 -5.22 -14.50
N CYS A 72 3.90 -5.63 -13.90
CA CYS A 72 3.45 -7.02 -13.89
C CYS A 72 3.21 -7.56 -15.29
N PHE A 73 2.60 -6.74 -16.15
CA PHE A 73 2.30 -7.11 -17.53
C PHE A 73 3.57 -7.29 -18.37
N VAL A 74 4.54 -6.38 -18.22
CA VAL A 74 5.85 -6.51 -18.86
C VAL A 74 6.54 -7.80 -18.44
N MET A 75 6.55 -8.10 -17.12
CA MET A 75 7.11 -9.35 -16.61
C MET A 75 6.35 -10.59 -17.13
N PHE A 76 5.05 -10.49 -17.33
CA PHE A 76 4.23 -11.59 -17.88
C PHE A 76 4.51 -11.87 -19.36
N ILE A 77 4.75 -10.83 -20.17
CA ILE A 77 5.09 -10.98 -21.59
C ILE A 77 6.47 -11.61 -21.76
N TRP A 78 7.42 -11.28 -20.90
CA TRP A 78 8.79 -11.76 -21.03
C TRP A 78 8.88 -13.24 -20.66
N ARG A 79 9.33 -14.08 -21.61
CA ARG A 79 9.35 -15.55 -21.47
C ARG A 79 10.06 -16.04 -20.21
N LYS A 80 11.15 -15.38 -19.80
CA LYS A 80 11.95 -15.78 -18.62
C LYS A 80 11.28 -15.46 -17.28
N THR A 81 10.42 -14.43 -17.24
CA THR A 81 9.77 -13.93 -16.01
C THR A 81 8.26 -14.16 -15.99
N ARG A 82 7.72 -14.82 -17.02
CA ARG A 82 6.26 -15.02 -17.19
C ARG A 82 5.57 -15.60 -15.95
N ARG A 83 6.15 -16.63 -15.34
CA ARG A 83 5.61 -17.25 -14.13
C ARG A 83 5.54 -16.25 -12.97
N MET A 84 6.60 -15.47 -12.81
CA MET A 84 6.68 -14.44 -11.78
C MET A 84 5.65 -13.33 -12.02
N GLY A 85 5.58 -12.83 -13.26
CA GLY A 85 4.59 -11.82 -13.64
C GLY A 85 3.16 -12.27 -13.34
N LEU A 86 2.82 -13.53 -13.60
CA LEU A 86 1.51 -14.09 -13.28
C LEU A 86 1.26 -14.16 -11.77
N ILE A 87 2.23 -14.68 -11.01
CA ILE A 87 2.11 -14.77 -9.54
C ILE A 87 1.97 -13.37 -8.94
N LEU A 88 2.75 -12.42 -9.41
CA LEU A 88 2.73 -11.04 -8.95
C LEU A 88 1.37 -10.39 -9.25
N LEU A 89 0.87 -10.55 -10.47
CA LEU A 89 -0.44 -10.03 -10.87
C LEU A 89 -1.57 -10.58 -10.01
N LEU A 90 -1.59 -11.88 -9.74
CA LEU A 90 -2.57 -12.51 -8.87
C LEU A 90 -2.43 -12.03 -7.41
N ALA A 91 -1.19 -11.93 -6.89
CA ALA A 91 -0.95 -11.46 -5.54
C ALA A 91 -1.42 -10.02 -5.35
N ILE A 92 -1.14 -9.13 -6.30
CA ILE A 92 -1.58 -7.73 -6.25
C ILE A 92 -3.10 -7.62 -6.38
N LEU A 93 -3.72 -8.42 -7.26
CA LEU A 93 -5.18 -8.44 -7.40
C LEU A 93 -5.84 -8.85 -6.08
N ILE A 94 -5.40 -9.96 -5.50
CA ILE A 94 -5.93 -10.45 -4.21
C ILE A 94 -5.71 -9.41 -3.11
N ALA A 95 -4.50 -8.85 -3.02
CA ALA A 95 -4.17 -7.84 -2.01
C ALA A 95 -5.03 -6.57 -2.17
N THR A 96 -5.29 -6.12 -3.41
CA THR A 96 -6.12 -4.94 -3.69
C THR A 96 -7.59 -5.19 -3.31
N VAL A 97 -8.15 -6.35 -3.70
CA VAL A 97 -9.53 -6.72 -3.36
C VAL A 97 -9.69 -6.85 -1.84
N LEU A 98 -8.73 -7.51 -1.17
CA LEU A 98 -8.76 -7.67 0.29
C LEU A 98 -8.66 -6.33 1.01
N ALA A 99 -7.74 -5.45 0.57
CA ALA A 99 -7.61 -4.11 1.13
C ALA A 99 -8.88 -3.27 0.93
N GLY A 100 -9.50 -3.34 -0.25
CA GLY A 100 -10.79 -2.68 -0.52
C GLY A 100 -11.90 -3.18 0.40
N TYR A 101 -12.02 -4.49 0.54
CA TYR A 101 -13.00 -5.09 1.45
C TYR A 101 -12.80 -4.66 2.91
N LEU A 102 -11.55 -4.66 3.39
CA LEU A 102 -11.23 -4.22 4.76
C LEU A 102 -11.56 -2.74 4.96
N LYS A 103 -11.33 -1.90 3.97
CA LYS A 103 -11.65 -0.47 4.02
C LYS A 103 -13.13 -0.18 4.14
N ASP A 104 -13.92 -0.85 3.32
CA ASP A 104 -15.32 -0.48 3.12
C ASP A 104 -16.27 -1.20 4.08
N TYR A 105 -15.87 -2.37 4.63
CA TYR A 105 -16.75 -3.22 5.42
C TYR A 105 -16.24 -3.56 6.82
N VAL A 106 -14.96 -3.31 7.12
CA VAL A 106 -14.40 -3.71 8.41
C VAL A 106 -13.94 -2.53 9.23
N VAL A 107 -13.17 -1.62 8.64
CA VAL A 107 -12.57 -0.51 9.38
C VAL A 107 -13.35 0.79 9.17
N GLU A 108 -13.95 0.99 7.99
CA GLU A 108 -14.83 2.12 7.63
C GLU A 108 -14.28 3.49 8.04
N ARG A 109 -12.95 3.63 8.10
CA ARG A 109 -12.32 4.88 8.53
C ARG A 109 -12.35 5.90 7.41
N PRO A 110 -12.97 7.10 7.61
CA PRO A 110 -12.98 8.15 6.60
C PRO A 110 -11.56 8.64 6.30
N ARG A 111 -11.36 9.20 5.12
CA ARG A 111 -10.14 9.94 4.80
C ARG A 111 -10.20 11.32 5.46
N PRO A 112 -9.03 11.91 5.81
CA PRO A 112 -8.99 13.30 6.24
C PRO A 112 -9.62 14.20 5.20
N ASP A 113 -10.39 15.21 5.63
CA ASP A 113 -11.01 16.16 4.73
C ASP A 113 -9.95 16.91 3.92
N LEU A 114 -10.23 17.15 2.63
CA LEU A 114 -9.35 17.87 1.71
C LEU A 114 -9.04 19.31 2.20
N GLU A 115 -9.89 19.87 3.06
CA GLU A 115 -9.67 21.17 3.71
C GLU A 115 -8.38 21.21 4.53
N TYR A 116 -7.95 20.05 5.09
CA TYR A 116 -6.67 19.92 5.79
C TYR A 116 -5.47 19.81 4.84
N LEU A 117 -5.68 19.49 3.57
CA LEU A 117 -4.59 19.26 2.61
C LEU A 117 -4.13 20.51 1.85
N GLY A 118 -4.77 21.67 2.10
CA GLY A 118 -4.45 22.92 1.39
C GLY A 118 -4.90 22.92 -0.07
N SER A 119 -5.41 24.06 -0.52
CA SER A 119 -6.04 24.23 -1.84
C SER A 119 -5.12 24.19 -3.05
N GLU A 120 -3.84 23.85 -2.89
CA GLU A 120 -2.83 23.91 -3.95
C GLU A 120 -2.15 22.58 -4.26
N LEU A 121 -2.83 21.45 -4.05
CA LEU A 121 -2.32 20.19 -4.57
C LEU A 121 -2.47 20.21 -6.11
N PRO A 122 -1.36 20.13 -6.88
CA PRO A 122 -1.40 20.17 -8.35
C PRO A 122 -2.01 18.91 -8.97
N ILE A 123 -2.66 18.06 -8.19
CA ILE A 123 -3.11 16.73 -8.60
C ILE A 123 -4.51 16.52 -8.10
N ASP A 124 -5.42 16.18 -9.01
CA ASP A 124 -6.74 15.65 -8.71
C ASP A 124 -6.61 14.41 -7.82
N VAL A 125 -6.69 14.61 -6.51
CA VAL A 125 -6.72 13.53 -5.51
C VAL A 125 -7.98 12.65 -5.68
N GLU A 126 -8.94 13.13 -6.47
CA GLU A 126 -10.13 12.38 -6.86
C GLU A 126 -9.86 11.12 -7.69
N SER A 127 -8.69 11.02 -8.34
CA SER A 127 -8.41 9.93 -9.28
C SER A 127 -8.14 8.57 -8.62
N ASP A 128 -7.88 8.51 -7.34
CA ASP A 128 -7.57 7.23 -6.67
C ASP A 128 -8.82 6.54 -6.04
N THR A 129 -10.01 7.10 -6.25
CA THR A 129 -11.29 6.42 -5.97
C THR A 129 -11.62 5.41 -7.06
N THR A 130 -10.66 4.56 -7.40
CA THR A 130 -10.92 3.49 -8.36
C THR A 130 -11.88 2.48 -7.73
N VAL A 131 -12.75 1.93 -8.58
CA VAL A 131 -13.78 0.92 -8.28
C VAL A 131 -13.23 -0.27 -7.45
N LEU A 132 -11.92 -0.46 -7.42
CA LEU A 132 -11.22 -1.54 -6.69
C LEU A 132 -10.50 -1.06 -5.43
N GLY A 133 -10.38 0.26 -5.18
CA GLY A 133 -9.52 0.81 -4.13
C GLY A 133 -10.18 1.03 -2.78
N GLY A 134 -11.53 1.04 -2.72
CA GLY A 134 -12.30 1.40 -1.52
C GLY A 134 -12.20 2.88 -1.14
N GLN A 135 -13.18 3.41 -0.41
CA GLN A 135 -13.23 4.83 -0.02
C GLN A 135 -12.50 5.11 1.31
N GLY A 136 -12.30 4.11 2.16
CA GLY A 136 -11.65 4.24 3.45
C GLY A 136 -10.17 4.61 3.38
N SER A 137 -9.62 5.10 4.51
CA SER A 137 -8.20 5.46 4.64
C SER A 137 -7.30 4.27 4.96
N PHE A 138 -7.79 3.27 5.70
CA PHE A 138 -7.01 2.13 6.19
C PHE A 138 -7.62 0.79 5.75
N PRO A 139 -6.80 -0.19 5.36
CA PRO A 139 -5.36 -0.11 5.09
C PRO A 139 -5.02 0.62 3.79
N SER A 140 -3.84 1.24 3.72
CA SER A 140 -3.40 1.96 2.51
C SER A 140 -3.25 1.03 1.31
N GLY A 141 -3.91 1.35 0.20
CA GLY A 141 -3.82 0.59 -1.04
C GLY A 141 -2.42 0.62 -1.65
N HIS A 142 -1.73 1.75 -1.59
CA HIS A 142 -0.35 1.89 -2.07
C HIS A 142 0.61 1.01 -1.27
N VAL A 143 0.53 1.07 0.06
CA VAL A 143 1.37 0.23 0.94
C VAL A 143 1.08 -1.24 0.71
N THR A 144 -0.18 -1.64 0.58
CA THR A 144 -0.57 -3.04 0.35
C THR A 144 0.01 -3.57 -0.96
N ARG A 145 -0.12 -2.81 -2.06
CA ARG A 145 0.42 -3.19 -3.36
C ARG A 145 1.95 -3.22 -3.38
N ALA A 146 2.59 -2.19 -2.83
CA ALA A 146 4.05 -2.12 -2.74
C ALA A 146 4.62 -3.26 -1.89
N SER A 147 3.98 -3.60 -0.78
CA SER A 147 4.37 -4.73 0.07
C SER A 147 4.21 -6.07 -0.65
N ALA A 148 3.10 -6.28 -1.38
CA ALA A 148 2.89 -7.49 -2.17
C ALA A 148 3.97 -7.62 -3.28
N LEU A 149 4.30 -6.52 -3.95
CA LEU A 149 5.35 -6.46 -4.96
C LEU A 149 6.71 -6.83 -4.34
N ALA A 150 7.10 -6.15 -3.26
CA ALA A 150 8.37 -6.38 -2.58
C ALA A 150 8.50 -7.83 -2.06
N PHE A 151 7.41 -8.38 -1.51
CA PHE A 151 7.38 -9.75 -1.01
C PHE A 151 7.61 -10.78 -2.11
N VAL A 152 6.87 -10.69 -3.22
CA VAL A 152 6.97 -11.65 -4.33
C VAL A 152 8.34 -11.54 -5.02
N LEU A 153 8.84 -10.31 -5.25
CA LEU A 153 10.16 -10.11 -5.85
C LEU A 153 11.28 -10.57 -4.92
N GLY A 154 11.19 -10.26 -3.62
CA GLY A 154 12.15 -10.71 -2.61
C GLY A 154 12.24 -12.22 -2.53
N TYR A 155 11.09 -12.92 -2.57
CA TYR A 155 11.05 -14.37 -2.62
C TYR A 155 11.74 -14.93 -3.86
N ALA A 156 11.45 -14.37 -5.02
CA ALA A 156 11.98 -14.86 -6.26
C ALA A 156 13.47 -14.55 -6.48
N LEU A 157 13.96 -13.47 -5.88
CA LEU A 157 15.38 -13.14 -5.91
C LEU A 157 16.17 -13.96 -4.89
N SER A 158 15.55 -14.34 -3.76
CA SER A 158 16.22 -15.15 -2.73
C SER A 158 16.63 -16.54 -3.20
N ASP A 159 15.95 -17.11 -4.19
CA ASP A 159 16.30 -18.41 -4.79
C ASP A 159 17.50 -18.32 -5.76
N ARG A 160 17.99 -17.11 -6.05
CA ARG A 160 19.10 -16.88 -6.99
C ARG A 160 20.42 -16.51 -6.30
N PHE A 161 20.41 -16.27 -5.00
CA PHE A 161 21.56 -16.02 -4.14
C PHE A 161 21.62 -17.06 -3.02
#